data_9a2ed3272d6440dbbe79a06cb01b2865
#
_entry.id   9a2ed3272d6440dbbe79a06cb01b2865
#
_cell.length_a   1.000
_cell.length_b   1.000
_cell.length_c   1.000
_cell.angle_alpha   90.00
_cell.angle_beta   90.00
_cell.angle_gamma   90.00
#
_symmetry.space_group_name_H-M   'P 1'
#
loop_
_entity.id
_entity.type
_entity.pdbx_description
1 polymer ?
#
loop_
_entity_poly.entity_id
_entity_poly.type
_entity_poly.pdbx_seq_one_letter_code
_entity_poly.pdbx_strand_id
1 'polypeptide(L)'
;QHVIDVPLAVQTDRFDQGLTCLGAFNGKNILVGVNWVGSGPYTESLVHVRFDVPHDAAWDCGLWIAPQYRLGRGFAALWAGTAEWMRRHGRSNSISWIADYNLPSLLSHRRMRSETIGHLTAIRFFRWQYVGNGRPRFVRTDSVRPAMLDLSRG
;
A
#
# COMPACT_ATOMS: atom_id res chain seq x y z
N GLN A 1 0.92 -2.90 -25.02
CA GLN A 1 1.20 -1.86 -24.03
C GLN A 1 0.60 -2.32 -22.70
N HIS A 2 1.42 -2.77 -21.75
CA HIS A 2 0.94 -3.20 -20.44
C HIS A 2 0.60 -1.96 -19.62
N VAL A 3 -0.68 -1.77 -19.36
CA VAL A 3 -1.16 -0.70 -18.49
C VAL A 3 -1.19 -1.27 -17.07
N ILE A 4 -0.46 -0.63 -16.16
CA ILE A 4 -0.59 -0.89 -14.72
C ILE A 4 -2.06 -0.63 -14.38
N ASP A 5 -2.69 -1.54 -13.64
CA ASP A 5 -4.12 -1.47 -13.26
C ASP A 5 -4.38 -0.40 -12.16
N VAL A 6 -3.78 0.78 -12.35
CA VAL A 6 -3.92 1.92 -11.44
C VAL A 6 -3.93 3.19 -12.27
N PRO A 7 -4.92 4.09 -12.09
CA PRO A 7 -5.00 5.36 -12.79
C PRO A 7 -3.71 6.19 -12.63
N LEU A 8 -3.33 6.93 -13.68
CA LEU A 8 -2.14 7.77 -13.67
C LEU A 8 -2.14 8.77 -12.50
N ALA A 9 -3.29 9.34 -12.17
CA ALA A 9 -3.43 10.26 -11.05
C ALA A 9 -3.01 9.63 -9.70
N VAL A 10 -3.36 8.34 -9.48
CA VAL A 10 -2.96 7.61 -8.27
C VAL A 10 -1.46 7.30 -8.28
N GLN A 11 -0.89 7.00 -9.45
CA GLN A 11 0.56 6.80 -9.57
C GLN A 11 1.33 8.09 -9.28
N THR A 12 0.87 9.22 -9.81
CA THR A 12 1.44 10.55 -9.55
C THR A 12 1.36 10.88 -8.06
N ASP A 13 0.20 10.71 -7.44
CA ASP A 13 0.01 10.93 -6.01
C ASP A 13 0.99 10.11 -5.15
N ARG A 14 1.24 8.85 -5.52
CA ARG A 14 2.22 8.00 -4.83
C ARG A 14 3.65 8.54 -4.95
N PHE A 15 4.05 9.00 -6.13
CA PHE A 15 5.36 9.65 -6.31
C PHE A 15 5.45 10.95 -5.52
N ASP A 16 4.42 11.78 -5.54
CA ASP A 16 4.36 13.05 -4.79
C ASP A 16 4.45 12.82 -3.28
N GLN A 17 3.95 11.68 -2.80
CA GLN A 17 4.10 11.24 -1.41
C GLN A 17 5.44 10.54 -1.13
N GLY A 18 6.36 10.47 -2.08
CA GLY A 18 7.70 9.93 -1.90
C GLY A 18 7.82 8.41 -1.98
N LEU A 19 6.81 7.71 -2.51
CA LEU A 19 6.92 6.26 -2.72
C LEU A 19 7.81 5.94 -3.92
N THR A 20 8.54 4.84 -3.79
CA THR A 20 9.33 4.22 -4.86
C THR A 20 8.51 3.15 -5.56
N CYS A 21 8.42 3.20 -6.88
CA CYS A 21 7.82 2.15 -7.68
C CYS A 21 8.88 1.11 -8.07
N LEU A 22 8.74 -0.10 -7.57
CA LEU A 22 9.58 -1.24 -7.92
C LEU A 22 8.94 -1.99 -9.09
N GLY A 23 9.68 -2.21 -10.17
CA GLY A 23 9.21 -2.93 -11.35
C GLY A 23 9.86 -4.31 -11.49
N ALA A 24 9.06 -5.34 -11.77
CA ALA A 24 9.54 -6.64 -12.21
C ALA A 24 9.43 -6.74 -13.73
N PHE A 25 10.51 -7.21 -14.36
CA PHE A 25 10.61 -7.39 -15.81
C PHE A 25 10.90 -8.85 -16.13
N ASN A 26 10.32 -9.34 -17.23
CA ASN A 26 10.65 -10.68 -17.73
C ASN A 26 11.95 -10.66 -18.56
N GLY A 27 12.39 -11.85 -19.03
CA GLY A 27 13.59 -11.98 -19.86
C GLY A 27 13.56 -11.26 -21.22
N LYS A 28 12.39 -10.73 -21.61
CA LYS A 28 12.21 -9.91 -22.83
C LYS A 28 12.10 -8.42 -22.50
N ASN A 29 12.46 -8.01 -21.29
CA ASN A 29 12.36 -6.64 -20.76
C ASN A 29 10.95 -6.07 -20.80
N ILE A 30 9.93 -6.91 -20.62
CA ILE A 30 8.54 -6.50 -20.50
C ILE A 30 8.18 -6.38 -19.03
N LEU A 31 7.59 -5.25 -18.63
CA LEU A 31 7.09 -5.03 -17.27
C LEU A 31 5.97 -6.03 -16.97
N VAL A 32 6.15 -6.85 -15.96
CA VAL A 32 5.20 -7.91 -15.56
C VAL A 32 4.57 -7.68 -14.20
N GLY A 33 5.07 -6.73 -13.43
CA GLY A 33 4.46 -6.33 -12.17
C GLY A 33 5.13 -5.12 -11.56
N VAL A 34 4.44 -4.49 -10.61
CA VAL A 34 4.95 -3.37 -9.82
C VAL A 34 4.57 -3.54 -8.35
N ASN A 35 5.38 -2.96 -7.47
CA ASN A 35 5.06 -2.74 -6.06
C ASN A 35 5.49 -1.34 -5.67
N TRP A 36 4.73 -0.68 -4.79
CA TRP A 36 5.05 0.64 -4.29
C TRP A 36 5.48 0.56 -2.84
N VAL A 37 6.62 1.13 -2.53
CA VAL A 37 7.20 1.09 -1.20
C VAL A 37 7.73 2.46 -0.80
N GLY A 38 7.55 2.81 0.46
CA GLY A 38 8.05 4.08 0.99
C GLY A 38 8.24 4.03 2.50
N SER A 39 8.68 5.13 3.07
CA SER A 39 8.83 5.29 4.52
C SER A 39 8.23 6.62 4.97
N GLY A 40 7.86 6.68 6.25
CA GLY A 40 7.17 7.84 6.80
C GLY A 40 5.66 7.82 6.54
N PRO A 41 4.99 8.93 6.83
CA PRO A 41 3.54 8.99 6.74
C PRO A 41 3.06 8.87 5.31
N TYR A 42 1.94 8.16 5.12
CA TYR A 42 1.30 7.98 3.84
C TYR A 42 -0.20 8.26 3.92
N THR A 43 -0.76 9.00 2.96
CA THR A 43 -2.19 9.28 2.87
C THR A 43 -2.83 8.39 1.80
N GLU A 44 -3.70 7.49 2.24
CA GLU A 44 -4.49 6.66 1.33
C GLU A 44 -5.74 7.41 0.88
N SER A 45 -5.75 7.80 -0.37
CA SER A 45 -6.83 8.62 -0.96
C SER A 45 -8.16 7.89 -1.01
N LEU A 46 -8.15 6.56 -1.18
CA LEU A 46 -9.37 5.74 -1.24
C LEU A 46 -10.21 5.87 0.05
N VAL A 47 -9.57 5.89 1.19
CA VAL A 47 -10.23 6.00 2.51
C VAL A 47 -9.98 7.33 3.20
N HIS A 48 -9.31 8.27 2.52
CA HIS A 48 -8.97 9.59 3.05
C HIS A 48 -8.42 9.55 4.48
N VAL A 49 -7.42 8.66 4.67
CA VAL A 49 -6.74 8.42 5.95
C VAL A 49 -5.24 8.56 5.77
N ARG A 50 -4.62 9.32 6.65
CA ARG A 50 -3.16 9.39 6.78
C ARG A 50 -2.70 8.36 7.81
N PHE A 51 -1.86 7.47 7.37
CA PHE A 51 -1.18 6.49 8.23
C PHE A 51 0.16 7.06 8.67
N ASP A 52 0.37 7.16 9.97
CA ASP A 52 1.69 7.47 10.54
C ASP A 52 2.43 6.15 10.73
N VAL A 53 3.32 5.85 9.77
CA VAL A 53 4.08 4.61 9.70
C VAL A 53 5.28 4.70 10.66
N PRO A 54 5.54 3.68 11.50
CA PRO A 54 6.70 3.65 12.39
C PRO A 54 8.02 3.86 11.63
N HIS A 55 9.00 4.43 12.32
CA HIS A 55 10.29 4.78 11.70
C HIS A 55 11.09 3.57 11.21
N ASP A 56 10.88 2.39 11.81
CA ASP A 56 11.53 1.12 11.46
C ASP A 56 10.73 0.31 10.43
N ALA A 57 9.55 0.82 10.00
CA ALA A 57 8.69 0.16 9.03
C ALA A 57 8.72 0.84 7.66
N ALA A 58 8.44 0.06 6.63
CA ALA A 58 8.11 0.50 5.29
C ALA A 58 6.59 0.43 5.08
N TRP A 59 6.02 1.41 4.39
CA TRP A 59 4.69 1.32 3.80
C TRP A 59 4.78 0.60 2.47
N ASP A 60 3.95 -0.41 2.27
CA ASP A 60 3.91 -1.26 1.10
C ASP A 60 2.47 -1.29 0.55
N CYS A 61 2.30 -0.89 -0.70
CA CYS A 61 0.98 -0.80 -1.29
C CYS A 61 0.99 -1.05 -2.80
N GLY A 62 -0.21 -1.27 -3.35
CA GLY A 62 -0.42 -1.27 -4.79
C GLY A 62 0.32 -2.35 -5.56
N LEU A 63 0.56 -3.52 -4.96
CA LEU A 63 1.11 -4.66 -5.66
C LEU A 63 0.20 -5.04 -6.83
N TRP A 64 0.73 -4.96 -8.03
CA TRP A 64 0.08 -5.41 -9.26
C TRP A 64 0.99 -6.35 -10.02
N ILE A 65 0.41 -7.45 -10.52
CA ILE A 65 1.08 -8.39 -11.42
C ILE A 65 0.16 -8.66 -12.59
N ALA A 66 0.70 -8.56 -13.80
CA ALA A 66 -0.04 -8.85 -15.02
C ALA A 66 -0.64 -10.27 -14.96
N PRO A 67 -1.92 -10.45 -15.32
CA PRO A 67 -2.67 -11.68 -15.06
C PRO A 67 -1.95 -12.96 -15.48
N GLN A 68 -1.31 -12.96 -16.64
CA GLN A 68 -0.56 -14.11 -17.18
C GLN A 68 0.73 -14.46 -16.40
N TYR A 69 1.18 -13.57 -15.49
CA TYR A 69 2.40 -13.76 -14.69
C TYR A 69 2.14 -13.95 -13.19
N ARG A 70 0.86 -13.99 -12.76
CA ARG A 70 0.47 -14.05 -11.33
C ARG A 70 0.95 -15.32 -10.62
N LEU A 71 1.07 -16.43 -11.34
CA LEU A 71 1.55 -17.72 -10.81
C LEU A 71 3.05 -17.92 -11.01
N GLY A 72 3.75 -16.92 -11.50
CA GLY A 72 5.16 -17.00 -11.87
C GLY A 72 6.11 -16.37 -10.84
N ARG A 73 7.37 -16.22 -11.28
CA ARG A 73 8.45 -15.64 -10.47
C ARG A 73 8.31 -14.13 -10.23
N GLY A 74 7.37 -13.44 -10.91
CA GLY A 74 7.17 -12.00 -10.79
C GLY A 74 6.84 -11.55 -9.36
N PHE A 75 6.01 -12.32 -8.67
CA PHE A 75 5.68 -12.07 -7.26
C PHE A 75 6.93 -12.15 -6.36
N ALA A 76 7.70 -13.24 -6.50
CA ALA A 76 8.93 -13.42 -5.73
C ALA A 76 9.98 -12.33 -6.03
N ALA A 77 10.09 -11.91 -7.29
CA ALA A 77 11.01 -10.85 -7.70
C ALA A 77 10.62 -9.49 -7.08
N LEU A 78 9.33 -9.14 -7.05
CA LEU A 78 8.86 -7.91 -6.41
C LEU A 78 9.13 -7.92 -4.90
N TRP A 79 8.86 -9.03 -4.23
CA TRP A 79 9.16 -9.15 -2.79
C TRP A 79 10.65 -9.13 -2.48
N ALA A 80 11.48 -9.75 -3.32
CA ALA A 80 12.93 -9.64 -3.19
C ALA A 80 13.42 -8.20 -3.37
N GLY A 81 12.85 -7.46 -4.34
CA GLY A 81 13.10 -6.04 -4.54
C GLY A 81 12.65 -5.19 -3.36
N THR A 82 11.48 -5.47 -2.79
CA THR A 82 10.96 -4.79 -1.60
C THR A 82 11.87 -5.04 -0.39
N ALA A 83 12.27 -6.28 -0.15
CA ALA A 83 13.20 -6.64 0.94
C ALA A 83 14.55 -5.93 0.80
N GLU A 84 15.09 -5.86 -0.43
CA GLU A 84 16.34 -5.15 -0.68
C GLU A 84 16.18 -3.62 -0.48
N TRP A 85 15.05 -3.04 -0.92
CA TRP A 85 14.75 -1.64 -0.66
C TRP A 85 14.68 -1.37 0.84
N MET A 86 13.97 -2.21 1.60
CA MET A 86 13.87 -2.10 3.06
C MET A 86 15.23 -2.18 3.73
N ARG A 87 16.06 -3.15 3.35
CA ARG A 87 17.42 -3.32 3.88
C ARG A 87 18.28 -2.07 3.66
N ARG A 88 18.21 -1.47 2.47
CA ARG A 88 18.96 -0.24 2.13
C ARG A 88 18.50 0.98 2.91
N HIS A 89 17.22 1.02 3.28
CA HIS A 89 16.63 2.13 4.02
C HIS A 89 16.51 1.86 5.54
N GLY A 90 17.12 0.78 6.03
CA GLY A 90 17.11 0.44 7.47
C GLY A 90 15.71 0.14 8.01
N ARG A 91 14.84 -0.49 7.18
CA ARG A 91 13.49 -0.88 7.57
C ARG A 91 13.45 -2.37 7.85
N SER A 92 12.91 -2.75 9.01
CA SER A 92 12.81 -4.14 9.46
C SER A 92 11.41 -4.73 9.24
N ASN A 93 10.38 -3.89 9.16
CA ASN A 93 8.99 -4.30 9.03
C ASN A 93 8.36 -3.72 7.75
N SER A 94 7.43 -4.46 7.14
CA SER A 94 6.58 -3.97 6.06
C SER A 94 5.14 -3.94 6.54
N ILE A 95 4.47 -2.81 6.33
CA ILE A 95 3.06 -2.60 6.70
C ILE A 95 2.27 -2.30 5.43
N SER A 96 1.18 -3.03 5.25
CA SER A 96 0.25 -2.84 4.13
C SER A 96 -1.17 -2.63 4.62
N TRP A 97 -1.92 -1.81 3.91
CA TRP A 97 -3.36 -1.73 4.06
C TRP A 97 -4.04 -2.63 3.01
N ILE A 98 -4.96 -3.48 3.43
CA ILE A 98 -5.67 -4.40 2.56
C ILE A 98 -7.16 -4.31 2.88
N ALA A 99 -7.98 -4.03 1.86
CA ALA A 99 -9.43 -4.04 2.01
C ALA A 99 -9.92 -5.47 2.30
N ASP A 100 -10.91 -5.61 3.17
CA ASP A 100 -11.46 -6.89 3.62
C ASP A 100 -12.09 -7.74 2.50
N TYR A 101 -12.58 -7.09 1.46
CA TYR A 101 -13.08 -7.77 0.25
C TYR A 101 -11.97 -8.24 -0.71
N ASN A 102 -10.70 -7.84 -0.52
CA ASN A 102 -9.58 -8.27 -1.35
C ASN A 102 -9.00 -9.60 -0.85
N LEU A 103 -9.79 -10.66 -0.94
CA LEU A 103 -9.43 -12.01 -0.48
C LEU A 103 -8.11 -12.54 -1.08
N PRO A 104 -7.82 -12.37 -2.39
CA PRO A 104 -6.55 -12.83 -2.95
C PRO A 104 -5.34 -12.21 -2.25
N SER A 105 -5.38 -10.90 -1.97
CA SER A 105 -4.31 -10.21 -1.27
C SER A 105 -4.18 -10.69 0.18
N LEU A 106 -5.30 -10.81 0.91
CA LEU A 106 -5.31 -11.32 2.28
C LEU A 106 -4.73 -12.73 2.38
N LEU A 107 -5.09 -13.63 1.45
CA LEU A 107 -4.56 -15.00 1.42
C LEU A 107 -3.06 -15.03 1.10
N SER A 108 -2.60 -14.16 0.20
CA SER A 108 -1.17 -14.04 -0.13
C SER A 108 -0.36 -13.59 1.08
N HIS A 109 -0.83 -12.58 1.81
CA HIS A 109 -0.16 -12.08 3.01
C HIS A 109 -0.16 -13.12 4.13
N ARG A 110 -1.25 -13.86 4.35
CA ARG A 110 -1.29 -14.98 5.31
C ARG A 110 -0.27 -16.07 4.97
N ARG A 111 -0.10 -16.42 3.70
CA ARG A 111 0.93 -17.38 3.27
C ARG A 111 2.35 -16.90 3.56
N MET A 112 2.58 -15.61 3.54
CA MET A 112 3.84 -14.98 3.94
C MET A 112 3.99 -14.82 5.45
N ARG A 113 3.04 -15.33 6.25
CA ARG A 113 3.01 -15.22 7.71
C ARG A 113 2.89 -13.77 8.20
N SER A 114 2.23 -12.91 7.43
CA SER A 114 1.93 -11.56 7.89
C SER A 114 0.92 -11.58 9.02
N GLU A 115 1.12 -10.70 10.00
CA GLU A 115 0.24 -10.52 11.14
C GLU A 115 -0.70 -9.34 10.92
N THR A 116 -1.93 -9.44 11.43
CA THR A 116 -2.87 -8.32 11.42
C THR A 116 -2.62 -7.45 12.64
N ILE A 117 -2.11 -6.24 12.41
CA ILE A 117 -1.79 -5.28 13.48
C ILE A 117 -2.99 -4.40 13.86
N GLY A 118 -4.07 -4.42 13.08
CA GLY A 118 -5.25 -3.64 13.39
C GLY A 118 -6.31 -3.70 12.30
N HIS A 119 -7.45 -3.09 12.59
CA HIS A 119 -8.57 -2.95 11.67
C HIS A 119 -8.95 -1.48 11.53
N LEU A 120 -9.21 -1.07 10.31
CA LEU A 120 -9.73 0.25 9.97
C LEU A 120 -11.17 0.11 9.48
N THR A 121 -12.09 0.83 10.11
CA THR A 121 -13.46 0.98 9.61
C THR A 121 -13.64 2.38 9.06
N ALA A 122 -13.93 2.50 7.77
CA ALA A 122 -14.25 3.76 7.13
C ALA A 122 -15.66 3.70 6.52
N ILE A 123 -16.54 4.56 6.96
CA ILE A 123 -17.92 4.64 6.47
C ILE A 123 -18.13 6.02 5.86
N ARG A 124 -18.50 6.06 4.57
CA ARG A 124 -18.73 7.29 3.83
C ARG A 124 -20.22 7.56 3.67
N PHE A 125 -20.63 8.79 3.99
CA PHE A 125 -22.00 9.25 3.84
C PHE A 125 -21.99 10.68 3.29
N PHE A 126 -22.42 10.87 2.06
CA PHE A 126 -22.33 12.13 1.33
C PHE A 126 -20.88 12.69 1.33
N ARG A 127 -20.70 13.86 1.96
CA ARG A 127 -19.40 14.57 2.06
C ARG A 127 -18.67 14.29 3.37
N TRP A 128 -19.19 13.38 4.19
CA TRP A 128 -18.59 13.01 5.47
C TRP A 128 -18.10 11.58 5.45
N GLN A 129 -17.04 11.35 6.19
CA GLN A 129 -16.49 10.02 6.43
C GLN A 129 -16.27 9.83 7.92
N TYR A 130 -16.77 8.72 8.43
CA TYR A 130 -16.41 8.21 9.75
C TYR A 130 -15.22 7.27 9.63
N VAL A 131 -14.23 7.41 10.54
CA VAL A 131 -13.03 6.55 10.61
C VAL A 131 -12.92 6.03 12.04
N GLY A 132 -13.16 4.74 12.26
CA GLY A 132 -13.34 4.13 13.59
C GLY A 132 -12.22 4.39 14.57
N ASN A 133 -10.96 4.22 14.16
CA ASN A 133 -9.77 4.45 14.99
C ASN A 133 -9.01 5.74 14.58
N GLY A 134 -9.56 6.54 13.66
CA GLY A 134 -8.93 7.77 13.18
C GLY A 134 -9.07 8.95 14.13
N ARG A 135 -8.19 9.95 13.93
CA ARG A 135 -8.26 11.22 14.64
C ARG A 135 -8.16 12.36 13.61
N PRO A 136 -9.20 13.22 13.47
CA PRO A 136 -10.53 13.08 14.08
C PRO A 136 -11.31 11.89 13.49
N ARG A 137 -12.32 11.38 14.20
CA ARG A 137 -13.17 10.27 13.72
C ARG A 137 -14.10 10.66 12.58
N PHE A 138 -14.43 11.93 12.46
CA PHE A 138 -15.27 12.46 11.38
C PHE A 138 -14.46 13.47 10.57
N VAL A 139 -14.38 13.24 9.28
CA VAL A 139 -13.70 14.14 8.33
C VAL A 139 -14.60 14.37 7.12
N ARG A 140 -14.45 15.53 6.50
CA ARG A 140 -15.08 15.77 5.19
C ARG A 140 -14.19 15.15 4.11
N THR A 141 -14.81 14.49 3.15
CA THR A 141 -14.09 13.82 2.04
C THR A 141 -13.43 14.81 1.06
N ASP A 142 -13.86 16.06 1.07
CA ASP A 142 -13.28 17.18 0.31
C ASP A 142 -12.30 18.03 1.15
N SER A 143 -12.03 17.63 2.39
CA SER A 143 -11.07 18.33 3.25
C SER A 143 -9.64 18.02 2.84
N VAL A 144 -8.77 19.02 2.94
CA VAL A 144 -7.32 18.84 2.82
C VAL A 144 -6.72 18.03 3.98
N ARG A 145 -7.46 17.97 5.11
CA ARG A 145 -7.01 17.26 6.32
C ARG A 145 -7.70 15.90 6.43
N PRO A 146 -6.98 14.79 6.16
CA PRO A 146 -7.49 13.44 6.37
C PRO A 146 -7.61 13.11 7.85
N ALA A 147 -8.30 12.00 8.17
CA ALA A 147 -8.17 11.37 9.47
C ALA A 147 -6.76 10.77 9.61
N MET A 148 -6.19 10.83 10.80
CA MET A 148 -4.87 10.26 11.09
C MET A 148 -5.02 8.94 11.84
N LEU A 149 -4.22 7.96 11.48
CA LEU A 149 -4.10 6.68 12.16
C LEU A 149 -2.62 6.43 12.50
N ASP A 150 -2.32 6.40 13.78
CA ASP A 150 -0.99 6.11 14.30
C ASP A 150 -0.78 4.59 14.38
N LEU A 151 0.16 4.06 13.59
CA LEU A 151 0.49 2.64 13.54
C LEU A 151 1.64 2.26 14.48
N SER A 152 2.21 3.22 15.22
CA SER A 152 3.27 2.96 16.19
C SER A 152 2.76 2.38 17.51
N ARG A 153 1.43 2.33 17.70
CA ARG A 153 0.74 1.93 18.93
C ARG A 153 -0.01 0.62 18.80
N GLY A 154 0.46 -0.26 17.93
CA GLY A 154 -0.07 -1.62 17.79
C GLY A 154 0.58 -2.61 18.75
#